data_50bc1cb1c181d6480d1135d4d573be11
#
_entry.id   50bc1cb1c181d6480d1135d4d573be11
#
_cell.length_a   1.000
_cell.length_b   1.000
_cell.length_c   1.000
_cell.angle_alpha   90.00
_cell.angle_beta   90.00
_cell.angle_gamma   90.00
#
_symmetry.space_group_name_H-M   'P 1'
#
loop_
_entity.id
_entity.type
_entity.pdbx_description
1 polymer ?
#
loop_
_entity_poly.entity_id
_entity_poly.type
_entity_poly.pdbx_seq_one_letter_code
_entity_poly.pdbx_strand_id
1 'polypeptide(L)'
;MKRFGLILFSLLLVSHSYGQKRDPRAVALAGATTTIADGLYAVGYNPALIAFQIDKPFMMQLGGIDFGMGNNYLSMAAMRALSGDTLDNDEKTLIINRLERNGGLTFDVNGLFAIPGINYASGNMAITANFLYMGSYSLPAGMARLMLEGNANNPEIDMTIGYEIMGVNEMSFSFAVPYESFALGFSLKYLQGLFYFGIDSDSSSANFVTTPTAVYGSGSYFLRQGFGGTGYALDIGVATKEYNGLRFGM
;
A
#
# COMPACT_ATOMS: atom_id res chain seq x y z
N MET A 1 -2.59 16.57 -33.42
CA MET A 1 -2.38 15.14 -33.14
C MET A 1 -1.15 14.86 -32.25
N LYS A 2 0.07 15.39 -32.52
CA LYS A 2 1.28 15.12 -31.70
C LYS A 2 1.17 15.59 -30.23
N ARG A 3 0.50 16.71 -29.95
CA ARG A 3 0.30 17.22 -28.56
C ARG A 3 -0.70 16.41 -27.76
N PHE A 4 -1.70 15.81 -28.40
CA PHE A 4 -2.67 14.93 -27.74
C PHE A 4 -2.04 13.59 -27.34
N GLY A 5 -1.14 13.05 -28.18
CA GLY A 5 -0.36 11.85 -27.86
C GLY A 5 0.60 12.05 -26.68
N LEU A 6 1.17 13.26 -26.54
CA LEU A 6 2.08 13.58 -25.43
C LEU A 6 1.32 13.73 -24.09
N ILE A 7 0.12 14.30 -24.11
CA ILE A 7 -0.76 14.40 -22.92
C ILE A 7 -1.25 13.01 -22.51
N LEU A 8 -1.65 12.16 -23.46
CA LEU A 8 -2.04 10.79 -23.17
C LEU A 8 -0.87 9.97 -22.62
N PHE A 9 0.33 10.14 -23.16
CA PHE A 9 1.55 9.48 -22.69
C PHE A 9 1.98 9.98 -21.31
N SER A 10 1.84 11.28 -21.02
CA SER A 10 2.14 11.82 -19.68
C SER A 10 1.11 11.39 -18.62
N LEU A 11 -0.16 11.21 -18.97
CA LEU A 11 -1.19 10.63 -18.12
C LEU A 11 -0.89 9.16 -17.80
N LEU A 12 -0.32 8.41 -18.74
CA LEU A 12 0.12 7.02 -18.53
C LEU A 12 1.30 6.90 -17.57
N LEU A 13 2.16 7.92 -17.48
CA LEU A 13 3.32 7.93 -16.58
C LEU A 13 2.98 8.34 -15.13
N VAL A 14 1.82 8.94 -14.88
CA VAL A 14 1.41 9.42 -13.55
C VAL A 14 0.64 8.37 -12.74
N SER A 15 0.18 7.29 -13.36
CA SER A 15 -0.60 6.27 -12.67
C SER A 15 0.27 5.22 -11.97
N HIS A 16 1.06 5.62 -10.98
CA HIS A 16 1.54 4.69 -9.97
C HIS A 16 0.43 4.48 -8.92
N SER A 17 -0.70 3.95 -9.35
CA SER A 17 -1.68 3.46 -8.40
C SER A 17 -1.25 2.08 -7.92
N TYR A 18 -0.73 2.01 -6.73
CA TYR A 18 -0.55 0.75 -6.05
C TYR A 18 -1.94 0.17 -5.78
N GLY A 19 -2.35 -0.78 -6.60
CA GLY A 19 -3.57 -1.54 -6.35
C GLY A 19 -3.44 -2.22 -5.00
N GLN A 20 -4.24 -1.80 -4.04
CA GLN A 20 -4.17 -2.32 -2.67
C GLN A 20 -4.78 -3.71 -2.52
N LYS A 21 -5.50 -4.18 -3.53
CA LYS A 21 -6.11 -5.51 -3.52
C LYS A 21 -5.05 -6.56 -3.82
N ARG A 22 -4.87 -7.52 -2.92
CA ARG A 22 -3.91 -8.60 -3.04
C ARG A 22 -4.63 -9.93 -2.94
N ASP A 23 -5.13 -10.45 -4.06
CA ASP A 23 -5.58 -11.84 -4.08
C ASP A 23 -4.37 -12.79 -4.24
N PRO A 24 -4.49 -14.07 -3.88
CA PRO A 24 -3.38 -15.01 -3.96
C PRO A 24 -2.75 -15.15 -5.35
N ARG A 25 -3.54 -14.98 -6.43
CA ARG A 25 -3.02 -15.01 -7.81
C ARG A 25 -2.18 -13.76 -8.09
N ALA A 26 -2.66 -12.59 -7.67
CA ALA A 26 -1.93 -11.35 -7.83
C ALA A 26 -0.58 -11.41 -7.12
N VAL A 27 -0.53 -11.94 -5.91
CA VAL A 27 0.71 -12.14 -5.17
C VAL A 27 1.64 -13.10 -5.90
N ALA A 28 1.13 -14.23 -6.39
CA ALA A 28 1.91 -15.21 -7.15
C ALA A 28 2.50 -14.65 -8.46
N LEU A 29 1.83 -13.68 -9.06
CA LEU A 29 2.23 -13.01 -10.30
C LEU A 29 2.96 -11.68 -10.06
N ALA A 30 3.40 -11.43 -8.82
CA ALA A 30 4.06 -10.18 -8.43
C ALA A 30 3.25 -8.91 -8.82
N GLY A 31 1.91 -8.99 -8.78
CA GLY A 31 1.01 -7.89 -9.12
C GLY A 31 0.64 -7.77 -10.60
N ALA A 32 1.15 -8.62 -11.48
CA ALA A 32 0.89 -8.56 -12.94
C ALA A 32 -0.52 -9.10 -13.28
N THR A 33 -1.58 -8.46 -12.78
CA THR A 33 -2.97 -8.93 -12.91
C THR A 33 -3.87 -8.03 -13.75
N THR A 34 -3.42 -6.87 -14.16
CA THR A 34 -4.22 -5.85 -14.87
C THR A 34 -4.87 -6.35 -16.17
N THR A 35 -4.36 -7.43 -16.76
CA THR A 35 -4.90 -8.01 -18.00
C THR A 35 -5.53 -9.39 -17.83
N ILE A 36 -5.36 -10.04 -16.66
CA ILE A 36 -5.74 -11.43 -16.45
C ILE A 36 -6.72 -11.65 -15.30
N ALA A 37 -6.98 -10.63 -14.47
CA ALA A 37 -8.00 -10.72 -13.44
C ALA A 37 -9.37 -11.00 -14.09
N ASP A 38 -10.19 -11.80 -13.45
CA ASP A 38 -11.52 -12.18 -13.95
C ASP A 38 -12.62 -11.90 -12.92
N GLY A 39 -13.81 -11.59 -13.40
CA GLY A 39 -15.02 -11.43 -12.61
C GLY A 39 -14.84 -10.51 -11.42
N LEU A 40 -15.12 -11.00 -10.23
CA LEU A 40 -15.01 -10.24 -8.98
C LEU A 40 -13.60 -9.76 -8.70
N TYR A 41 -12.57 -10.49 -9.13
CA TYR A 41 -11.17 -10.10 -8.94
C TYR A 41 -10.73 -8.96 -9.87
N ALA A 42 -11.49 -8.67 -10.92
CA ALA A 42 -11.21 -7.51 -11.80
C ALA A 42 -11.44 -6.18 -11.08
N VAL A 43 -12.35 -6.15 -10.09
CA VAL A 43 -12.61 -4.95 -9.29
C VAL A 43 -11.37 -4.62 -8.46
N GLY A 44 -10.86 -3.39 -8.60
CA GLY A 44 -9.65 -2.93 -7.94
C GLY A 44 -8.35 -3.13 -8.75
N TYR A 45 -8.40 -3.83 -9.91
CA TYR A 45 -7.29 -3.91 -10.85
C TYR A 45 -7.64 -3.26 -12.20
N ASN A 46 -8.63 -3.81 -12.88
CA ASN A 46 -9.10 -3.27 -14.16
C ASN A 46 -10.57 -3.66 -14.35
N PRO A 47 -11.53 -2.75 -14.13
CA PRO A 47 -12.95 -3.06 -14.21
C PRO A 47 -13.41 -3.48 -15.60
N ALA A 48 -12.66 -3.18 -16.68
CA ALA A 48 -13.00 -3.64 -18.03
C ALA A 48 -13.01 -5.17 -18.16
N LEU A 49 -12.23 -5.87 -17.33
CA LEU A 49 -12.12 -7.32 -17.38
C LEU A 49 -13.40 -8.02 -16.90
N ILE A 50 -14.30 -7.35 -16.21
CA ILE A 50 -15.62 -7.89 -15.85
C ILE A 50 -16.40 -8.28 -17.10
N ALA A 51 -16.24 -7.56 -18.23
CA ALA A 51 -16.89 -7.86 -19.48
C ALA A 51 -16.48 -9.21 -20.12
N PHE A 52 -15.36 -9.78 -19.68
CA PHE A 52 -14.84 -11.04 -20.19
C PHE A 52 -15.12 -12.24 -19.28
N GLN A 53 -16.04 -12.09 -18.36
CA GLN A 53 -16.48 -13.15 -17.43
C GLN A 53 -17.42 -14.14 -18.13
N ILE A 54 -16.96 -14.80 -19.19
CA ILE A 54 -17.80 -15.70 -20.03
C ILE A 54 -18.00 -17.05 -19.33
N ASP A 55 -16.93 -17.62 -18.78
CA ASP A 55 -16.95 -18.99 -18.21
C ASP A 55 -17.51 -19.03 -16.78
N LYS A 56 -17.65 -17.88 -16.14
CA LYS A 56 -18.12 -17.75 -14.75
C LYS A 56 -19.19 -16.66 -14.69
N PRO A 57 -20.41 -16.94 -15.13
CA PRO A 57 -21.47 -15.93 -15.22
C PRO A 57 -21.87 -15.36 -13.86
N PHE A 58 -21.55 -16.05 -12.78
CA PHE A 58 -21.74 -15.60 -11.41
C PHE A 58 -20.55 -15.98 -10.54
N MET A 59 -20.06 -15.03 -9.77
CA MET A 59 -19.03 -15.21 -8.75
C MET A 59 -19.48 -14.54 -7.46
N MET A 60 -19.31 -15.23 -6.34
CA MET A 60 -19.59 -14.68 -5.01
C MET A 60 -18.42 -14.99 -4.09
N GLN A 61 -18.01 -14.02 -3.32
CA GLN A 61 -17.00 -14.18 -2.29
C GLN A 61 -17.67 -14.32 -0.93
N LEU A 62 -17.53 -15.46 -0.30
CA LEU A 62 -18.10 -15.75 1.03
C LEU A 62 -17.30 -15.11 2.15
N GLY A 63 -16.05 -14.76 1.89
CA GLY A 63 -15.15 -14.07 2.80
C GLY A 63 -13.76 -14.02 2.21
N GLY A 64 -12.91 -13.18 2.78
CA GLY A 64 -11.51 -13.07 2.38
C GLY A 64 -10.78 -12.12 3.29
N ILE A 65 -9.54 -12.47 3.58
CA ILE A 65 -8.61 -11.65 4.34
C ILE A 65 -7.34 -11.54 3.52
N ASP A 66 -6.88 -10.31 3.34
CA ASP A 66 -5.60 -9.99 2.74
C ASP A 66 -4.78 -9.21 3.77
N PHE A 67 -3.53 -9.54 3.90
CA PHE A 67 -2.60 -8.86 4.78
C PHE A 67 -1.28 -8.64 4.05
N GLY A 68 -0.80 -7.39 4.09
CA GLY A 68 0.48 -7.01 3.54
C GLY A 68 1.32 -6.23 4.54
N MET A 69 2.61 -6.53 4.54
CA MET A 69 3.60 -5.78 5.30
C MET A 69 4.76 -5.41 4.41
N GLY A 70 5.16 -4.16 4.46
CA GLY A 70 6.30 -3.60 3.76
C GLY A 70 7.26 -2.89 4.71
N ASN A 71 8.42 -2.56 4.22
CA ASN A 71 9.37 -1.69 4.91
C ASN A 71 10.30 -1.02 3.89
N ASN A 72 10.94 0.08 4.29
CA ASN A 72 11.80 0.87 3.42
C ASN A 72 13.29 0.46 3.44
N TYR A 73 13.67 -0.52 4.24
CA TYR A 73 15.09 -0.89 4.42
C TYR A 73 15.37 -2.39 4.29
N LEU A 74 14.62 -3.23 5.00
CA LEU A 74 14.88 -4.66 5.10
C LEU A 74 14.50 -5.38 3.80
N SER A 75 15.49 -5.80 3.03
CA SER A 75 15.32 -6.70 1.89
C SER A 75 15.86 -8.09 2.24
N MET A 76 15.47 -9.10 1.46
CA MET A 76 16.03 -10.46 1.64
C MET A 76 17.56 -10.47 1.47
N ALA A 77 18.11 -9.60 0.62
CA ALA A 77 19.56 -9.44 0.46
C ALA A 77 20.20 -8.81 1.70
N ALA A 78 19.59 -7.74 2.25
CA ALA A 78 20.04 -7.11 3.50
C ALA A 78 19.96 -8.09 4.69
N MET A 79 18.86 -8.84 4.79
CA MET A 79 18.73 -9.86 5.85
C MET A 79 19.78 -10.96 5.75
N ARG A 80 20.11 -11.43 4.53
CA ARG A 80 21.18 -12.43 4.33
C ARG A 80 22.55 -11.87 4.68
N ALA A 81 22.84 -10.63 4.34
CA ALA A 81 24.10 -9.95 4.65
C ALA A 81 24.28 -9.74 6.15
N LEU A 82 23.17 -9.48 6.89
CA LEU A 82 23.17 -9.28 8.32
C LEU A 82 23.05 -10.57 9.14
N SER A 83 22.70 -11.70 8.50
CA SER A 83 22.44 -12.96 9.19
C SER A 83 23.73 -13.74 9.43
N GLY A 84 24.08 -13.85 10.72
CA GLY A 84 25.17 -14.73 11.17
C GLY A 84 26.57 -14.13 11.14
N ASP A 85 26.69 -12.82 10.89
CA ASP A 85 27.95 -12.09 10.89
C ASP A 85 28.02 -11.05 12.02
N THR A 86 29.23 -10.63 12.37
CA THR A 86 29.47 -9.53 13.32
C THR A 86 29.72 -8.28 12.50
N LEU A 87 28.82 -7.29 12.65
CA LEU A 87 28.93 -6.02 11.93
C LEU A 87 30.19 -5.27 12.35
N ASP A 88 31.02 -4.92 11.39
CA ASP A 88 32.13 -4.00 11.60
C ASP A 88 31.66 -2.53 11.66
N ASN A 89 32.56 -1.59 11.95
CA ASN A 89 32.20 -0.19 12.13
C ASN A 89 31.77 0.48 10.82
N ASP A 90 32.32 0.06 9.68
CA ASP A 90 31.98 0.62 8.36
C ASP A 90 30.57 0.16 7.95
N GLU A 91 30.24 -1.10 8.19
CA GLU A 91 28.91 -1.65 7.96
C GLU A 91 27.84 -0.98 8.81
N LYS A 92 28.11 -0.78 10.12
CA LYS A 92 27.21 -0.03 11.01
C LYS A 92 26.95 1.38 10.48
N THR A 93 28.01 2.07 10.09
CA THR A 93 27.93 3.43 9.55
C THR A 93 27.13 3.45 8.24
N LEU A 94 27.32 2.48 7.36
CA LEU A 94 26.53 2.37 6.12
C LEU A 94 25.04 2.16 6.40
N ILE A 95 24.69 1.32 7.35
CA ILE A 95 23.31 1.06 7.78
C ILE A 95 22.68 2.36 8.30
N ILE A 96 23.34 3.03 9.23
CA ILE A 96 22.85 4.25 9.86
C ILE A 96 22.65 5.35 8.81
N ASN A 97 23.67 5.62 7.97
CA ASN A 97 23.59 6.62 6.91
C ASN A 97 22.47 6.35 5.90
N ARG A 98 22.16 5.08 5.63
CA ARG A 98 21.04 4.71 4.76
C ARG A 98 19.70 4.95 5.44
N LEU A 99 19.57 4.62 6.71
CA LEU A 99 18.37 4.90 7.48
C LEU A 99 18.13 6.40 7.63
N GLU A 100 19.17 7.18 7.89
CA GLU A 100 19.07 8.66 7.96
C GLU A 100 18.58 9.26 6.63
N ARG A 101 19.12 8.80 5.49
CA ARG A 101 18.66 9.26 4.17
C ARG A 101 17.22 8.88 3.85
N ASN A 102 16.73 7.80 4.43
CA ASN A 102 15.37 7.31 4.24
C ASN A 102 14.38 7.87 5.29
N GLY A 103 14.82 8.77 6.19
CA GLY A 103 13.98 9.29 7.26
C GLY A 103 13.69 8.30 8.39
N GLY A 104 14.55 7.28 8.56
CA GLY A 104 14.39 6.21 9.53
C GLY A 104 13.97 4.88 8.92
N LEU A 105 13.57 3.95 9.78
CA LEU A 105 13.02 2.64 9.40
C LEU A 105 11.50 2.70 9.44
N THR A 106 10.86 2.58 8.30
CA THR A 106 9.40 2.60 8.20
C THR A 106 8.87 1.19 7.91
N PHE A 107 7.84 0.81 8.63
CA PHE A 107 7.03 -0.38 8.40
C PHE A 107 5.64 0.02 7.98
N ASP A 108 5.20 -0.47 6.83
CA ASP A 108 3.85 -0.28 6.33
C ASP A 108 3.06 -1.57 6.49
N VAL A 109 1.85 -1.46 7.00
CA VAL A 109 0.91 -2.57 7.14
C VAL A 109 -0.36 -2.20 6.42
N ASN A 110 -0.87 -3.11 5.63
CA ASN A 110 -2.17 -2.95 5.00
C ASN A 110 -2.93 -4.26 5.00
N GLY A 111 -4.23 -4.17 4.99
CA GLY A 111 -5.10 -5.33 4.95
C GLY A 111 -6.44 -5.00 4.34
N LEU A 112 -7.07 -6.04 3.81
CA LEU A 112 -8.41 -6.01 3.28
C LEU A 112 -9.19 -7.18 3.88
N PHE A 113 -10.35 -6.87 4.41
CA PHE A 113 -11.32 -7.86 4.85
C PHE A 113 -12.57 -7.74 3.97
N ALA A 114 -12.84 -8.78 3.18
CA ALA A 114 -14.02 -8.83 2.33
C ALA A 114 -15.26 -9.11 3.20
N ILE A 115 -16.26 -8.24 3.13
CA ILE A 115 -17.51 -8.42 3.89
C ILE A 115 -18.26 -9.61 3.32
N PRO A 116 -18.54 -10.63 4.13
CA PRO A 116 -19.14 -11.88 3.66
C PRO A 116 -20.50 -11.68 3.00
N GLY A 117 -20.70 -12.33 1.85
CA GLY A 117 -21.99 -12.40 1.17
C GLY A 117 -22.39 -11.16 0.37
N ILE A 118 -21.64 -10.05 0.45
CA ILE A 118 -21.94 -8.83 -0.31
C ILE A 118 -21.15 -8.78 -1.62
N ASN A 119 -19.94 -9.34 -1.64
CA ASN A 119 -19.07 -9.30 -2.80
C ASN A 119 -19.53 -10.30 -3.86
N TYR A 120 -20.06 -9.79 -4.97
CA TYR A 120 -20.48 -10.63 -6.08
C TYR A 120 -20.26 -9.95 -7.43
N ALA A 121 -20.11 -10.77 -8.48
CA ALA A 121 -20.08 -10.33 -9.86
C ALA A 121 -21.02 -11.23 -10.69
N SER A 122 -21.75 -10.62 -11.61
CA SER A 122 -22.64 -11.32 -12.52
C SER A 122 -22.75 -10.57 -13.84
N GLY A 123 -22.59 -11.27 -14.94
CA GLY A 123 -22.55 -10.68 -16.27
C GLY A 123 -21.45 -9.62 -16.35
N ASN A 124 -21.83 -8.40 -16.68
CA ASN A 124 -20.89 -7.27 -16.84
C ASN A 124 -20.83 -6.35 -15.60
N MET A 125 -21.34 -6.80 -14.46
CA MET A 125 -21.46 -5.99 -13.25
C MET A 125 -20.83 -6.68 -12.07
N ALA A 126 -20.31 -5.89 -11.12
CA ALA A 126 -19.85 -6.39 -9.82
C ALA A 126 -20.17 -5.38 -8.72
N ILE A 127 -20.43 -5.91 -7.53
CA ILE A 127 -20.54 -5.13 -6.29
C ILE A 127 -19.54 -5.71 -5.31
N THR A 128 -18.79 -4.83 -4.64
CA THR A 128 -17.89 -5.24 -3.57
C THR A 128 -18.08 -4.34 -2.35
N ALA A 129 -17.93 -4.94 -1.18
CA ALA A 129 -17.87 -4.24 0.09
C ALA A 129 -16.72 -4.82 0.91
N ASN A 130 -15.76 -3.98 1.24
CA ASN A 130 -14.54 -4.38 1.91
C ASN A 130 -14.22 -3.42 3.05
N PHE A 131 -13.67 -3.94 4.12
CA PHE A 131 -12.98 -3.14 5.12
C PHE A 131 -11.50 -3.10 4.76
N LEU A 132 -10.97 -1.89 4.62
CA LEU A 132 -9.56 -1.61 4.36
C LEU A 132 -8.91 -1.11 5.64
N TYR A 133 -7.76 -1.65 5.93
CA TYR A 133 -6.90 -1.22 7.02
C TYR A 133 -5.54 -0.82 6.45
N MET A 134 -5.05 0.33 6.86
CA MET A 134 -3.74 0.86 6.49
C MET A 134 -3.05 1.42 7.73
N GLY A 135 -1.77 1.13 7.86
CA GLY A 135 -0.95 1.67 8.94
C GLY A 135 0.48 1.85 8.50
N SER A 136 1.14 2.84 9.06
CA SER A 136 2.56 3.09 8.93
C SER A 136 3.15 3.36 10.31
N TYR A 137 4.32 2.80 10.55
CA TYR A 137 5.07 2.97 11.78
C TYR A 137 6.51 3.28 11.44
N SER A 138 7.01 4.43 11.87
CA SER A 138 8.38 4.87 11.59
C SER A 138 9.20 4.97 12.87
N LEU A 139 10.36 4.34 12.82
CA LEU A 139 11.40 4.41 13.85
C LEU A 139 12.50 5.38 13.37
N PRO A 140 12.90 6.36 14.16
CA PRO A 140 13.95 7.29 13.78
C PRO A 140 15.30 6.57 13.63
N ALA A 141 16.15 7.06 12.75
CA ALA A 141 17.50 6.53 12.55
C ALA A 141 18.35 6.58 13.83
N GLY A 142 18.07 7.55 14.72
CA GLY A 142 18.69 7.65 16.03
C GLY A 142 18.53 6.39 16.89
N MET A 143 17.41 5.71 16.80
CA MET A 143 17.21 4.43 17.50
C MET A 143 18.16 3.34 16.96
N ALA A 144 18.32 3.25 15.64
CA ALA A 144 19.28 2.31 15.05
C ALA A 144 20.72 2.65 15.43
N ARG A 145 21.06 3.94 15.46
CA ARG A 145 22.37 4.43 15.92
C ARG A 145 22.63 4.02 17.36
N LEU A 146 21.67 4.25 18.25
CA LEU A 146 21.79 3.83 19.66
C LEU A 146 22.04 2.34 19.80
N MET A 147 21.37 1.50 19.01
CA MET A 147 21.50 0.04 19.05
C MET A 147 22.84 -0.46 18.48
N LEU A 148 23.38 0.19 17.44
CA LEU A 148 24.56 -0.28 16.71
C LEU A 148 25.87 0.34 17.22
N GLU A 149 25.85 1.61 17.60
CA GLU A 149 27.04 2.37 18.02
C GLU A 149 27.01 2.77 19.50
N GLY A 150 25.84 2.66 20.15
CA GLY A 150 25.65 3.23 21.47
C GLY A 150 25.56 4.77 21.42
N ASN A 151 25.70 5.40 22.57
CA ASN A 151 25.54 6.85 22.75
C ASN A 151 26.81 7.61 23.13
N ALA A 152 27.95 6.93 23.19
CA ALA A 152 29.20 7.54 23.65
C ALA A 152 29.69 8.68 22.76
N ASN A 153 29.52 8.54 21.43
CA ASN A 153 29.94 9.53 20.43
C ASN A 153 28.80 10.48 20.00
N ASN A 154 27.57 10.13 20.35
CA ASN A 154 26.36 10.88 20.03
C ASN A 154 25.51 11.04 21.29
N PRO A 155 25.80 12.02 22.12
CA PRO A 155 25.13 12.18 23.41
C PRO A 155 23.66 12.60 23.28
N GLU A 156 23.24 13.15 22.16
CA GLU A 156 21.86 13.52 21.87
C GLU A 156 21.36 12.70 20.68
N ILE A 157 20.28 11.96 20.89
CA ILE A 157 19.72 11.04 19.92
C ILE A 157 18.22 11.35 19.77
N ASP A 158 17.79 11.57 18.52
CA ASP A 158 16.38 11.67 18.17
C ASP A 158 15.72 10.30 18.29
N MET A 159 14.67 10.26 19.10
CA MET A 159 13.84 9.08 19.35
C MET A 159 12.38 9.29 18.94
N THR A 160 12.12 10.28 18.10
CA THR A 160 10.77 10.64 17.66
C THR A 160 10.22 9.54 16.77
N ILE A 161 9.22 8.81 17.27
CA ILE A 161 8.51 7.79 16.49
C ILE A 161 7.37 8.40 15.69
N GLY A 162 7.14 7.87 14.49
CA GLY A 162 5.94 8.14 13.70
C GLY A 162 4.99 6.95 13.75
N TYR A 163 3.70 7.23 13.73
CA TYR A 163 2.67 6.21 13.75
C TYR A 163 1.40 6.76 13.12
N GLU A 164 0.86 6.01 12.17
CA GLU A 164 -0.43 6.32 11.55
C GLU A 164 -1.20 5.02 11.27
N ILE A 165 -2.46 4.98 11.65
CA ILE A 165 -3.36 3.90 11.28
C ILE A 165 -4.72 4.47 10.87
N MET A 166 -5.34 3.86 9.87
CA MET A 166 -6.71 4.16 9.51
C MET A 166 -7.48 2.92 9.05
N GLY A 167 -8.79 2.96 9.30
CA GLY A 167 -9.75 1.99 8.83
C GLY A 167 -10.81 2.65 7.96
N VAL A 168 -11.12 2.03 6.81
CA VAL A 168 -12.08 2.54 5.84
C VAL A 168 -12.96 1.41 5.34
N ASN A 169 -14.28 1.60 5.30
CA ASN A 169 -15.16 0.76 4.51
C ASN A 169 -15.19 1.27 3.06
N GLU A 170 -14.91 0.40 2.11
CA GLU A 170 -15.04 0.63 0.68
C GLU A 170 -16.24 -0.14 0.15
N MET A 171 -17.19 0.54 -0.45
CA MET A 171 -18.25 -0.06 -1.25
C MET A 171 -18.05 0.34 -2.70
N SER A 172 -18.00 -0.64 -3.61
CA SER A 172 -17.79 -0.41 -5.04
C SER A 172 -18.91 -1.02 -5.86
N PHE A 173 -19.39 -0.23 -6.81
CA PHE A 173 -20.22 -0.70 -7.91
C PHE A 173 -19.42 -0.58 -9.20
N SER A 174 -19.22 -1.70 -9.88
CA SER A 174 -18.42 -1.78 -11.10
C SER A 174 -19.25 -2.33 -12.24
N PHE A 175 -19.05 -1.78 -13.43
CA PHE A 175 -19.66 -2.29 -14.65
C PHE A 175 -18.70 -2.16 -15.82
N ALA A 176 -18.87 -3.03 -16.82
CA ALA A 176 -18.05 -3.03 -18.02
C ALA A 176 -18.93 -3.13 -19.28
N VAL A 177 -18.54 -2.39 -20.31
CA VAL A 177 -19.20 -2.37 -21.60
C VAL A 177 -18.30 -3.09 -22.60
N PRO A 178 -18.70 -4.27 -23.09
CA PRO A 178 -17.93 -4.99 -24.10
C PRO A 178 -18.19 -4.39 -25.50
N TYR A 179 -17.12 -4.25 -26.26
CA TYR A 179 -17.11 -3.97 -27.70
C TYR A 179 -16.55 -5.18 -28.46
N GLU A 180 -16.51 -5.11 -29.78
CA GLU A 180 -16.01 -6.22 -30.60
C GLU A 180 -14.58 -6.63 -30.26
N SER A 181 -13.68 -5.65 -30.10
CA SER A 181 -12.24 -5.89 -29.91
C SER A 181 -11.73 -5.54 -28.52
N PHE A 182 -12.48 -4.79 -27.72
CA PHE A 182 -12.09 -4.31 -26.42
C PHE A 182 -13.29 -4.16 -25.46
N ALA A 183 -13.03 -3.85 -24.21
CA ALA A 183 -14.05 -3.46 -23.24
C ALA A 183 -13.60 -2.20 -22.51
N LEU A 184 -14.58 -1.40 -22.09
CA LEU A 184 -14.43 -0.29 -21.15
C LEU A 184 -15.08 -0.66 -19.84
N GLY A 185 -14.40 -0.36 -18.75
CA GLY A 185 -14.91 -0.62 -17.40
C GLY A 185 -14.85 0.61 -16.52
N PHE A 186 -15.78 0.68 -15.60
CA PHE A 186 -15.91 1.75 -14.63
C PHE A 186 -16.23 1.17 -13.26
N SER A 187 -15.64 1.74 -12.21
CA SER A 187 -16.00 1.45 -10.83
C SER A 187 -16.25 2.74 -10.07
N LEU A 188 -17.43 2.87 -9.51
CA LEU A 188 -17.77 3.94 -8.57
C LEU A 188 -17.57 3.40 -7.16
N LYS A 189 -16.80 4.10 -6.35
CA LYS A 189 -16.50 3.71 -4.97
C LYS A 189 -17.02 4.76 -4.00
N TYR A 190 -17.67 4.28 -2.96
CA TYR A 190 -18.00 5.03 -1.78
C TYR A 190 -17.09 4.59 -0.65
N LEU A 191 -16.40 5.55 -0.03
CA LEU A 191 -15.46 5.33 1.06
C LEU A 191 -16.04 5.94 2.33
N GLN A 192 -16.14 5.12 3.37
CA GLN A 192 -16.55 5.54 4.70
C GLN A 192 -15.38 5.37 5.66
N GLY A 193 -14.80 6.49 6.10
CA GLY A 193 -13.78 6.49 7.15
C GLY A 193 -14.40 6.00 8.46
N LEU A 194 -13.76 5.04 9.11
CA LEU A 194 -14.19 4.55 10.41
C LEU A 194 -13.39 5.19 11.51
N PHE A 195 -12.08 5.15 11.40
CA PHE A 195 -11.15 5.74 12.35
C PHE A 195 -9.83 6.12 11.68
N TYR A 196 -9.19 7.11 12.26
CA TYR A 196 -7.82 7.50 12.03
C TYR A 196 -7.16 7.79 13.38
N PHE A 197 -5.96 7.24 13.58
CA PHE A 197 -5.10 7.57 14.69
C PHE A 197 -3.68 7.77 14.17
N GLY A 198 -3.02 8.82 14.63
CA GLY A 198 -1.65 9.08 14.21
C GLY A 198 -0.92 10.01 15.16
N ILE A 199 0.40 10.01 15.04
CA ILE A 199 1.30 10.98 15.67
C ILE A 199 1.68 12.00 14.60
N ASP A 200 1.49 13.28 14.92
CA ASP A 200 2.01 14.37 14.10
C ASP A 200 3.51 14.48 14.31
N SER A 201 4.29 13.88 13.41
CA SER A 201 5.76 13.86 13.52
C SER A 201 6.37 15.25 13.47
N ASP A 202 5.77 16.19 12.71
CA ASP A 202 6.28 17.55 12.58
C ASP A 202 6.12 18.40 13.85
N SER A 203 5.11 18.06 14.66
CA SER A 203 4.83 18.75 15.94
C SER A 203 5.31 17.95 17.15
N SER A 204 5.76 16.72 16.95
CA SER A 204 6.23 15.83 18.01
C SER A 204 7.75 15.82 18.07
N SER A 205 8.28 15.62 19.26
CA SER A 205 9.73 15.45 19.46
C SER A 205 9.99 14.53 20.62
N ALA A 206 11.00 13.68 20.51
CA ALA A 206 11.51 12.89 21.62
C ALA A 206 13.02 12.77 21.50
N ASN A 207 13.71 13.16 22.54
CA ASN A 207 15.18 13.15 22.59
C ASN A 207 15.68 12.34 23.77
N PHE A 208 16.76 11.64 23.52
CA PHE A 208 17.52 10.92 24.52
C PHE A 208 18.90 11.55 24.63
N VAL A 209 19.21 12.08 25.81
CA VAL A 209 20.46 12.82 26.05
C VAL A 209 21.27 12.09 27.12
N THR A 210 22.51 11.79 26.80
CA THR A 210 23.47 11.18 27.74
C THR A 210 24.54 12.18 28.12
N THR A 211 24.73 12.36 29.42
CA THR A 211 25.83 13.14 29.99
C THR A 211 26.75 12.22 30.78
N PRO A 212 27.97 12.65 31.14
CA PRO A 212 28.88 11.83 31.92
C PRO A 212 28.32 11.36 33.29
N THR A 213 27.30 12.05 33.78
CA THR A 213 26.76 11.81 35.14
C THR A 213 25.32 11.32 35.13
N ALA A 214 24.59 11.45 34.01
CA ALA A 214 23.18 11.09 33.97
C ALA A 214 22.68 10.89 32.54
N VAL A 215 21.55 10.20 32.43
CA VAL A 215 20.80 10.00 31.18
C VAL A 215 19.43 10.64 31.35
N TYR A 216 19.04 11.45 30.35
CA TYR A 216 17.78 12.16 30.33
C TYR A 216 16.99 11.75 29.09
N GLY A 217 15.70 11.46 29.27
CA GLY A 217 14.74 11.33 28.17
C GLY A 217 13.70 12.42 28.30
N SER A 218 13.41 13.09 27.22
CA SER A 218 12.31 14.06 27.13
C SER A 218 11.56 13.86 25.81
N GLY A 219 10.23 14.03 25.84
CA GLY A 219 9.45 13.94 24.63
C GLY A 219 8.08 14.59 24.79
N SER A 220 7.57 15.08 23.68
CA SER A 220 6.21 15.60 23.54
C SER A 220 5.61 15.02 22.27
N TYR A 221 4.48 14.37 22.38
CA TYR A 221 3.79 13.77 21.25
C TYR A 221 2.42 14.41 21.04
N PHE A 222 2.16 14.84 19.82
CA PHE A 222 0.88 15.36 19.40
C PHE A 222 0.12 14.25 18.67
N LEU A 223 -0.96 13.80 19.30
CA LEU A 223 -1.82 12.76 18.75
C LEU A 223 -2.93 13.38 17.90
N ARG A 224 -3.10 12.86 16.70
CA ARG A 224 -4.25 13.15 15.83
C ARG A 224 -5.18 11.96 15.86
N GLN A 225 -6.46 12.23 16.05
CA GLN A 225 -7.50 11.20 15.95
C GLN A 225 -8.69 11.75 15.19
N GLY A 226 -9.33 10.89 14.42
CA GLY A 226 -10.53 11.21 13.68
C GLY A 226 -11.44 9.99 13.57
N PHE A 227 -12.74 10.24 13.56
CA PHE A 227 -13.76 9.23 13.35
C PHE A 227 -14.72 9.70 12.28
N GLY A 228 -15.17 8.77 11.44
CA GLY A 228 -16.07 9.10 10.36
C GLY A 228 -15.34 9.69 9.15
N GLY A 229 -16.11 10.35 8.31
CA GLY A 229 -15.65 10.88 7.02
C GLY A 229 -16.19 10.07 5.85
N THR A 230 -16.36 10.73 4.70
CA THR A 230 -16.85 10.12 3.48
C THR A 230 -16.05 10.58 2.29
N GLY A 231 -15.83 9.68 1.34
CA GLY A 231 -15.13 9.98 0.10
C GLY A 231 -15.73 9.20 -1.07
N TYR A 232 -15.38 9.62 -2.26
CA TYR A 232 -15.78 8.96 -3.50
C TYR A 232 -14.55 8.77 -4.37
N ALA A 233 -14.50 7.66 -5.10
CA ALA A 233 -13.46 7.41 -6.08
C ALA A 233 -14.07 6.82 -7.36
N LEU A 234 -13.34 6.97 -8.46
CA LEU A 234 -13.70 6.45 -9.78
C LEU A 234 -12.49 5.73 -10.37
N ASP A 235 -12.67 4.44 -10.70
CA ASP A 235 -11.70 3.72 -11.51
C ASP A 235 -12.23 3.61 -12.94
N ILE A 236 -11.32 3.75 -13.89
CA ILE A 236 -11.60 3.57 -15.32
C ILE A 236 -10.60 2.54 -15.84
N GLY A 237 -11.10 1.56 -16.58
CA GLY A 237 -10.28 0.52 -17.16
C GLY A 237 -10.58 0.29 -18.63
N VAL A 238 -9.57 -0.16 -19.35
CA VAL A 238 -9.67 -0.60 -20.73
C VAL A 238 -8.96 -1.95 -20.84
N ALA A 239 -9.56 -2.89 -21.58
CA ALA A 239 -8.90 -4.15 -21.88
C ALA A 239 -9.29 -4.64 -23.28
N THR A 240 -8.34 -5.20 -24.03
CA THR A 240 -8.63 -5.82 -25.32
C THR A 240 -9.11 -7.27 -25.09
N LYS A 241 -9.86 -7.81 -26.05
CA LYS A 241 -10.01 -9.26 -26.15
C LYS A 241 -8.65 -9.88 -26.41
N GLU A 242 -8.54 -11.14 -26.07
CA GLU A 242 -7.34 -11.92 -26.38
C GLU A 242 -7.21 -12.14 -27.90
N TYR A 243 -6.07 -11.81 -28.44
CA TYR A 243 -5.73 -12.03 -29.82
C TYR A 243 -4.37 -12.74 -29.92
N ASN A 244 -4.37 -13.96 -30.44
CA ASN A 244 -3.16 -14.81 -30.53
C ASN A 244 -2.38 -14.98 -29.22
N GLY A 245 -3.10 -15.12 -28.11
CA GLY A 245 -2.50 -15.26 -26.78
C GLY A 245 -2.07 -13.93 -26.11
N LEU A 246 -2.31 -12.79 -26.77
CA LEU A 246 -1.97 -11.47 -26.25
C LEU A 246 -3.23 -10.71 -25.85
N ARG A 247 -3.19 -10.09 -24.67
CA ARG A 247 -4.19 -9.17 -24.15
C ARG A 247 -3.51 -7.90 -23.62
N PHE A 248 -4.06 -6.75 -23.96
CA PHE A 248 -3.61 -5.45 -23.46
C PHE A 248 -4.66 -4.89 -22.50
N GLY A 249 -4.23 -4.23 -21.44
CA GLY A 249 -5.12 -3.62 -20.47
C GLY A 249 -4.44 -2.54 -19.62
N MET A 250 -5.26 -1.58 -19.20
CA MET A 250 -4.82 -0.47 -18.36
C MET A 250 -5.94 -0.10 -17.40
#